data_3819ac9a0b1fd8f1b35d3e8e9f8cd950
#
_entry.id   3819ac9a0b1fd8f1b35d3e8e9f8cd950
#
_cell.length_a   1.000
_cell.length_b   1.000
_cell.length_c   1.000
_cell.angle_alpha   90.00
_cell.angle_beta   90.00
_cell.angle_gamma   90.00
#
_symmetry.space_group_name_H-M   'P 1'
#
loop_
_entity.id
_entity.type
_entity.pdbx_description
1 polymer ?
#
loop_
_entity_poly.entity_id
_entity_poly.type
_entity_poly.pdbx_seq_one_letter_code
_entity_poly.pdbx_strand_id
1 'polypeptide(L)'
;MIEIDDKIVSDDILLEPFLCDLKRCKGACCVEGDAGAPLEEGEAAELEKEYPNYAPYMTEAGRRAVQEQGYAVLDDDGDLTTPLVDGAECAYAVEENGVTLCAIERACREGRCGFVKPVSCHLYPIRVVRFSNGAYGLNFHRWHICSPAVKCGRRAGVPVYRALREPIVRRFGEEFYKALECAEDLLRGEGKR
;
A
#
# COMPACT_ATOMS: atom_id res chain seq x y z
N MET A 1 -9.10 -6.96 18.45
CA MET A 1 -9.78 -6.36 17.26
C MET A 1 -10.76 -5.31 17.76
N ILE A 2 -10.80 -4.17 17.09
CA ILE A 2 -11.60 -3.00 17.44
C ILE A 2 -12.54 -2.70 16.27
N GLU A 3 -13.78 -2.38 16.57
CA GLU A 3 -14.78 -1.92 15.60
C GLU A 3 -14.86 -0.39 15.64
N ILE A 4 -14.68 0.24 14.48
CA ILE A 4 -14.82 1.67 14.28
C ILE A 4 -15.72 1.87 13.06
N ASP A 5 -16.96 2.30 13.31
CA ASP A 5 -18.04 2.39 12.31
C ASP A 5 -18.22 1.05 11.56
N ASP A 6 -18.04 1.05 10.25
CA ASP A 6 -18.12 -0.13 9.37
C ASP A 6 -16.77 -0.86 9.21
N LYS A 7 -15.78 -0.58 10.07
CA LYS A 7 -14.42 -1.13 9.94
C LYS A 7 -14.02 -1.95 11.15
N ILE A 8 -13.57 -3.19 10.90
CA ILE A 8 -12.97 -4.08 11.89
C ILE A 8 -11.44 -3.96 11.76
N VAL A 9 -10.81 -3.42 12.78
CA VAL A 9 -9.38 -3.11 12.80
C VAL A 9 -8.64 -4.10 13.69
N SER A 10 -7.60 -4.75 13.18
CA SER A 10 -6.73 -5.58 13.98
C SER A 10 -5.92 -4.75 14.97
N ASP A 11 -5.75 -5.24 16.20
CA ASP A 11 -4.91 -4.61 17.22
C ASP A 11 -3.46 -4.44 16.75
N ASP A 12 -3.00 -5.31 15.86
CA ASP A 12 -1.67 -5.22 15.23
C ASP A 12 -1.45 -3.87 14.52
N ILE A 13 -2.49 -3.28 13.94
CA ILE A 13 -2.38 -1.97 13.28
C ILE A 13 -2.03 -0.87 14.28
N LEU A 14 -2.53 -0.99 15.51
CA LEU A 14 -2.30 -0.01 16.57
C LEU A 14 -1.03 -0.27 17.38
N LEU A 15 -0.59 -1.54 17.45
CA LEU A 15 0.46 -1.95 18.39
C LEU A 15 1.76 -2.38 17.71
N GLU A 16 1.70 -2.94 16.48
CA GLU A 16 2.91 -3.40 15.81
C GLU A 16 3.78 -2.24 15.36
N PRO A 17 5.08 -2.29 15.70
CA PRO A 17 6.01 -1.26 15.27
C PRO A 17 6.30 -1.38 13.78
N PHE A 18 6.28 -0.24 13.07
CA PHE A 18 6.61 -0.20 11.66
C PHE A 18 7.10 1.19 11.25
N LEU A 19 8.18 1.22 10.49
CA LEU A 19 8.64 2.42 9.78
C LEU A 19 9.45 1.96 8.57
N CYS A 20 8.96 2.27 7.37
CA CYS A 20 9.55 1.78 6.12
C CYS A 20 11.05 2.12 6.05
N ASP A 21 11.88 1.12 5.72
CA ASP A 21 13.33 1.23 5.59
C ASP A 21 13.75 0.78 4.18
N LEU A 22 13.52 1.65 3.19
CA LEU A 22 13.83 1.38 1.78
C LEU A 22 15.31 1.06 1.52
N LYS A 23 16.22 1.60 2.35
CA LYS A 23 17.66 1.30 2.23
C LYS A 23 17.95 -0.18 2.47
N ARG A 24 17.12 -0.86 3.27
CA ARG A 24 17.28 -2.28 3.63
C ARG A 24 16.34 -3.20 2.85
N CYS A 25 15.06 -2.86 2.73
CA CYS A 25 14.10 -3.72 2.01
C CYS A 25 14.20 -3.58 0.49
N LYS A 26 14.84 -2.51 -0.03
CA LYS A 26 15.06 -2.26 -1.45
C LYS A 26 13.76 -2.19 -2.28
N GLY A 27 12.63 -1.94 -1.65
CA GLY A 27 11.35 -1.88 -2.35
C GLY A 27 10.81 -3.25 -2.77
N ALA A 28 11.17 -4.32 -2.05
CA ALA A 28 10.80 -5.70 -2.37
C ALA A 28 9.27 -5.91 -2.56
N CYS A 29 8.42 -5.11 -1.93
CA CYS A 29 6.96 -5.19 -2.11
C CYS A 29 6.47 -4.84 -3.53
N CYS A 30 7.32 -4.28 -4.39
CA CYS A 30 7.02 -4.04 -5.81
C CYS A 30 7.53 -5.16 -6.73
N VAL A 31 8.27 -6.12 -6.17
CA VAL A 31 8.96 -7.19 -6.92
C VAL A 31 8.46 -8.57 -6.49
N GLU A 32 8.21 -8.75 -5.20
CA GLU A 32 7.76 -10.03 -4.67
C GLU A 32 6.23 -10.08 -4.57
N GLY A 33 5.66 -11.25 -4.82
CA GLY A 33 4.22 -11.53 -4.79
C GLY A 33 3.79 -12.36 -6.00
N ASP A 34 2.66 -13.02 -5.87
CA ASP A 34 2.11 -13.91 -6.90
C ASP A 34 1.15 -13.18 -7.85
N ALA A 35 0.76 -11.95 -7.50
CA ALA A 35 -0.16 -11.11 -8.28
C ALA A 35 0.24 -9.63 -8.19
N GLY A 36 -0.34 -8.81 -9.06
CA GLY A 36 -0.22 -7.35 -9.00
C GLY A 36 -0.87 -6.75 -7.74
N ALA A 37 -0.67 -5.46 -7.55
CA ALA A 37 -1.30 -4.75 -6.44
C ALA A 37 -2.81 -4.63 -6.67
N PRO A 38 -3.67 -5.02 -5.71
CA PRO A 38 -5.12 -4.85 -5.82
C PRO A 38 -5.49 -3.39 -6.05
N LEU A 39 -6.43 -3.16 -6.95
CA LEU A 39 -6.95 -1.83 -7.29
C LEU A 39 -8.34 -1.62 -6.72
N GLU A 40 -8.61 -0.42 -6.24
CA GLU A 40 -9.95 0.00 -5.85
C GLU A 40 -10.76 0.51 -7.05
N GLU A 41 -12.06 0.66 -6.84
CA GLU A 41 -12.97 1.21 -7.85
C GLU A 41 -12.47 2.58 -8.34
N GLY A 42 -12.38 2.73 -9.67
CA GLY A 42 -11.90 3.95 -10.31
C GLY A 42 -10.38 4.06 -10.49
N GLU A 43 -9.56 3.27 -9.78
CA GLU A 43 -8.10 3.40 -9.90
C GLU A 43 -7.58 2.96 -11.27
N ALA A 44 -8.21 1.99 -11.93
CA ALA A 44 -7.84 1.60 -13.30
C ALA A 44 -8.02 2.77 -14.29
N ALA A 45 -9.12 3.52 -14.15
CA ALA A 45 -9.37 4.71 -15.00
C ALA A 45 -8.37 5.84 -14.70
N GLU A 46 -7.97 6.03 -13.44
CA GLU A 46 -6.93 7.02 -13.10
C GLU A 46 -5.56 6.58 -13.63
N LEU A 47 -5.23 5.28 -13.58
CA LEU A 47 -4.00 4.74 -14.19
C LEU A 47 -3.95 5.03 -15.69
N GLU A 48 -5.04 4.77 -16.42
CA GLU A 48 -5.13 5.05 -17.86
C GLU A 48 -5.00 6.55 -18.16
N LYS A 49 -5.75 7.37 -17.47
CA LYS A 49 -5.78 8.83 -17.64
C LYS A 49 -4.41 9.47 -17.41
N GLU A 50 -3.72 9.04 -16.37
CA GLU A 50 -2.43 9.60 -15.95
C GLU A 50 -1.23 8.94 -16.66
N TYR A 51 -1.46 7.90 -17.45
CA TYR A 51 -0.39 7.17 -18.15
C TYR A 51 0.62 8.07 -18.88
N PRO A 52 0.21 9.06 -19.69
CA PRO A 52 1.15 9.94 -20.38
C PRO A 52 2.11 10.67 -19.42
N ASN A 53 1.68 10.91 -18.19
CA ASN A 53 2.43 11.66 -17.18
C ASN A 53 3.48 10.80 -16.46
N TYR A 54 3.19 9.51 -16.22
CA TYR A 54 4.12 8.63 -15.51
C TYR A 54 4.85 7.62 -16.42
N ALA A 55 4.39 7.37 -17.65
CA ALA A 55 5.06 6.48 -18.60
C ALA A 55 6.54 6.81 -18.84
N PRO A 56 6.97 8.09 -18.90
CA PRO A 56 8.39 8.44 -19.05
C PRO A 56 9.29 7.94 -17.91
N TYR A 57 8.69 7.63 -16.75
CA TYR A 57 9.41 7.12 -15.58
C TYR A 57 9.47 5.59 -15.54
N MET A 58 8.66 4.91 -16.35
CA MET A 58 8.61 3.44 -16.40
C MET A 58 9.77 2.86 -17.19
N THR A 59 10.10 1.61 -16.88
CA THR A 59 10.99 0.79 -17.72
C THR A 59 10.35 0.51 -19.07
N GLU A 60 11.16 0.14 -20.06
CA GLU A 60 10.63 -0.29 -21.37
C GLU A 60 9.79 -1.56 -21.23
N ALA A 61 10.24 -2.51 -20.41
CA ALA A 61 9.49 -3.75 -20.11
C ALA A 61 8.14 -3.44 -19.45
N GLY A 62 8.10 -2.54 -18.46
CA GLY A 62 6.85 -2.13 -17.82
C GLY A 62 5.86 -1.46 -18.79
N ARG A 63 6.35 -0.56 -19.66
CA ARG A 63 5.49 0.04 -20.69
C ARG A 63 4.93 -1.00 -21.66
N ARG A 64 5.75 -1.96 -22.07
CA ARG A 64 5.30 -3.06 -22.94
C ARG A 64 4.26 -3.93 -22.25
N ALA A 65 4.46 -4.29 -20.98
CA ALA A 65 3.49 -5.04 -20.20
C ALA A 65 2.14 -4.32 -20.13
N VAL A 66 2.13 -3.00 -19.90
CA VAL A 66 0.89 -2.20 -19.92
C VAL A 66 0.25 -2.15 -21.32
N GLN A 67 1.04 -2.08 -22.39
CA GLN A 67 0.50 -2.09 -23.77
C GLN A 67 -0.13 -3.43 -24.14
N GLU A 68 0.41 -4.53 -23.65
CA GLU A 68 -0.06 -5.90 -23.95
C GLU A 68 -1.22 -6.32 -23.05
N GLN A 69 -1.21 -5.95 -21.78
CA GLN A 69 -2.15 -6.43 -20.75
C GLN A 69 -3.22 -5.39 -20.38
N GLY A 70 -2.99 -4.10 -20.67
CA GLY A 70 -3.79 -3.00 -20.20
C GLY A 70 -3.22 -2.37 -18.90
N TYR A 71 -3.91 -1.33 -18.41
CA TYR A 71 -3.51 -0.60 -17.18
C TYR A 71 -3.85 -1.36 -15.91
N ALA A 72 -4.74 -2.33 -16.01
CA ALA A 72 -5.17 -3.21 -14.93
C ALA A 72 -5.57 -4.56 -15.53
N VAL A 73 -5.40 -5.64 -14.75
CA VAL A 73 -5.72 -7.01 -15.12
C VAL A 73 -6.55 -7.67 -14.04
N LEU A 74 -7.32 -8.70 -14.40
CA LEU A 74 -7.92 -9.59 -13.42
C LEU A 74 -6.92 -10.68 -13.06
N ASP A 75 -6.71 -10.92 -11.78
CA ASP A 75 -5.93 -12.04 -11.30
C ASP A 75 -6.73 -13.35 -11.28
N ASP A 76 -6.13 -14.43 -10.82
CA ASP A 76 -6.75 -15.75 -10.79
C ASP A 76 -7.97 -15.84 -9.84
N ASP A 77 -8.04 -14.95 -8.85
CA ASP A 77 -9.17 -14.83 -7.91
C ASP A 77 -10.28 -13.91 -8.46
N GLY A 78 -10.03 -13.24 -9.58
CA GLY A 78 -10.96 -12.31 -10.23
C GLY A 78 -10.88 -10.88 -9.66
N ASP A 79 -9.88 -10.57 -8.88
CA ASP A 79 -9.62 -9.25 -8.36
C ASP A 79 -8.88 -8.38 -9.40
N LEU A 80 -9.24 -7.09 -9.47
CA LEU A 80 -8.58 -6.15 -10.35
C LEU A 80 -7.23 -5.74 -9.75
N THR A 81 -6.14 -5.97 -10.49
CA THR A 81 -4.77 -5.75 -10.02
C THR A 81 -3.93 -5.00 -11.06
N THR A 82 -2.76 -4.51 -10.65
CA THR A 82 -1.78 -3.96 -11.58
C THR A 82 -1.15 -5.06 -12.43
N PRO A 83 -0.81 -4.81 -13.72
CA PRO A 83 -0.13 -5.79 -14.57
C PRO A 83 1.29 -6.08 -14.06
N LEU A 84 1.80 -7.26 -14.40
CA LEU A 84 3.16 -7.72 -14.09
C LEU A 84 4.01 -7.80 -15.37
N VAL A 85 5.31 -7.58 -15.24
CA VAL A 85 6.30 -7.88 -16.27
C VAL A 85 6.63 -9.36 -16.19
N ASP A 86 6.26 -10.12 -17.24
CA ASP A 86 6.53 -11.56 -17.37
C ASP A 86 6.11 -12.40 -16.12
N GLY A 87 5.06 -11.96 -15.43
CA GLY A 87 4.56 -12.60 -14.20
C GLY A 87 5.45 -12.41 -12.97
N ALA A 88 6.37 -11.45 -12.99
CA ALA A 88 7.30 -11.17 -11.89
C ALA A 88 7.00 -9.82 -11.22
N GLU A 89 7.80 -8.79 -11.48
CA GLU A 89 7.63 -7.50 -10.85
C GLU A 89 6.43 -6.70 -11.41
N CYS A 90 5.91 -5.78 -10.60
CA CYS A 90 4.87 -4.85 -11.03
C CYS A 90 5.32 -4.02 -12.25
N ALA A 91 4.47 -3.89 -13.27
CA ALA A 91 4.78 -3.12 -14.48
C ALA A 91 5.12 -1.65 -14.21
N TYR A 92 4.66 -1.10 -13.09
CA TYR A 92 4.96 0.26 -12.64
C TYR A 92 6.21 0.36 -11.77
N ALA A 93 6.93 -0.75 -11.55
CA ALA A 93 8.18 -0.76 -10.80
C ALA A 93 9.34 -0.21 -11.64
N VAL A 94 10.22 0.53 -10.99
CA VAL A 94 11.45 1.07 -11.58
C VAL A 94 12.58 0.98 -10.57
N GLU A 95 13.76 0.55 -11.00
CA GLU A 95 14.92 0.53 -10.13
C GLU A 95 15.69 1.86 -10.19
N GLU A 96 16.04 2.39 -9.04
CA GLU A 96 16.88 3.56 -8.91
C GLU A 96 17.89 3.38 -7.76
N ASN A 97 19.18 3.38 -8.09
CA ASN A 97 20.27 3.20 -7.12
C ASN A 97 20.14 1.92 -6.27
N GLY A 98 19.68 0.82 -6.87
CA GLY A 98 19.48 -0.46 -6.21
C GLY A 98 18.28 -0.50 -5.26
N VAL A 99 17.29 0.38 -5.48
CA VAL A 99 16.02 0.40 -4.77
C VAL A 99 14.89 0.41 -5.79
N THR A 100 13.94 -0.49 -5.66
CA THR A 100 12.73 -0.51 -6.48
C THR A 100 11.72 0.50 -5.95
N LEU A 101 11.25 1.37 -6.84
CA LEU A 101 10.30 2.44 -6.57
C LEU A 101 9.10 2.32 -7.52
N CYS A 102 8.02 3.06 -7.22
CA CYS A 102 6.88 3.17 -8.11
C CYS A 102 7.07 4.36 -9.06
N ALA A 103 7.02 4.13 -10.38
CA ALA A 103 7.11 5.16 -11.39
C ALA A 103 5.98 6.20 -11.26
N ILE A 104 4.77 5.76 -10.88
CA ILE A 104 3.62 6.64 -10.66
C ILE A 104 3.89 7.57 -9.48
N GLU A 105 4.32 7.00 -8.34
CA GLU A 105 4.64 7.79 -7.14
C GLU A 105 5.77 8.80 -7.42
N ARG A 106 6.77 8.39 -8.20
CA ARG A 106 7.86 9.27 -8.61
C ARG A 106 7.36 10.45 -9.43
N ALA A 107 6.55 10.19 -10.47
CA ALA A 107 5.95 11.24 -11.28
C ALA A 107 5.08 12.19 -10.45
N CYS A 108 4.32 11.63 -9.49
CA CYS A 108 3.50 12.44 -8.58
C CYS A 108 4.34 13.34 -7.67
N ARG A 109 5.42 12.83 -7.09
CA ARG A 109 6.34 13.61 -6.25
C ARG A 109 7.03 14.76 -7.01
N GLU A 110 7.23 14.58 -8.31
CA GLU A 110 7.77 15.61 -9.19
C GLU A 110 6.67 16.57 -9.75
N GLY A 111 5.43 16.42 -9.29
CA GLY A 111 4.29 17.25 -9.71
C GLY A 111 3.84 17.02 -11.15
N ARG A 112 4.19 15.87 -11.73
CA ARG A 112 3.84 15.49 -13.11
C ARG A 112 2.56 14.68 -13.22
N CYS A 113 2.18 13.98 -12.15
CA CYS A 113 1.05 13.08 -12.10
C CYS A 113 0.13 13.46 -10.93
N GLY A 114 -1.19 13.45 -11.16
CA GLY A 114 -2.19 13.70 -10.11
C GLY A 114 -2.51 12.48 -9.26
N PHE A 115 -2.20 11.29 -9.75
CA PHE A 115 -2.43 10.03 -9.04
C PHE A 115 -1.16 9.62 -8.29
N VAL A 116 -1.26 9.46 -6.97
CA VAL A 116 -0.09 9.14 -6.12
C VAL A 116 0.45 7.75 -6.41
N LYS A 117 -0.40 6.74 -6.28
CA LYS A 117 -0.23 5.31 -6.59
C LYS A 117 -1.47 4.55 -6.12
N PRO A 118 -1.67 3.26 -6.49
CA PRO A 118 -2.75 2.45 -5.94
C PRO A 118 -2.81 2.52 -4.41
N VAL A 119 -4.01 2.64 -3.88
CA VAL A 119 -4.22 2.82 -2.45
C VAL A 119 -3.75 1.61 -1.65
N SER A 120 -3.87 0.41 -2.21
CA SER A 120 -3.34 -0.82 -1.61
C SER A 120 -1.81 -0.76 -1.40
N CYS A 121 -1.08 -0.24 -2.40
CA CYS A 121 0.37 -0.02 -2.29
C CYS A 121 0.70 1.08 -1.29
N HIS A 122 -0.12 2.13 -1.21
CA HIS A 122 0.12 3.25 -0.30
C HIS A 122 -0.13 2.86 1.16
N LEU A 123 -1.14 2.01 1.41
CA LEU A 123 -1.48 1.47 2.73
C LEU A 123 -0.57 0.32 3.16
N TYR A 124 0.17 -0.33 2.22
CA TYR A 124 0.96 -1.50 2.57
C TYR A 124 1.96 -1.21 3.71
N PRO A 125 2.03 -2.04 4.77
CA PRO A 125 1.53 -3.40 4.92
C PRO A 125 0.12 -3.54 5.52
N ILE A 126 -0.69 -2.49 5.59
CA ILE A 126 -2.11 -2.64 5.95
C ILE A 126 -2.84 -3.21 4.73
N ARG A 127 -3.43 -4.41 4.90
CA ARG A 127 -4.33 -5.03 3.90
C ARG A 127 -5.77 -4.72 4.28
N VAL A 128 -6.54 -4.32 3.29
CA VAL A 128 -7.97 -4.01 3.41
C VAL A 128 -8.75 -5.08 2.67
N VAL A 129 -9.75 -5.67 3.33
CA VAL A 129 -10.67 -6.64 2.74
C VAL A 129 -12.08 -6.11 2.91
N ARG A 130 -12.89 -6.17 1.87
CA ARG A 130 -14.33 -5.86 1.94
C ARG A 130 -15.10 -7.15 2.18
N PHE A 131 -15.91 -7.17 3.24
CA PHE A 131 -16.78 -8.30 3.54
C PHE A 131 -18.08 -8.24 2.73
N SER A 132 -18.78 -9.37 2.62
CA SER A 132 -20.05 -9.47 1.90
C SER A 132 -21.18 -8.59 2.48
N ASN A 133 -21.10 -8.25 3.77
CA ASN A 133 -22.02 -7.32 4.44
C ASN A 133 -21.68 -5.83 4.20
N GLY A 134 -20.63 -5.54 3.41
CA GLY A 134 -20.18 -4.19 3.09
C GLY A 134 -19.17 -3.60 4.07
N ALA A 135 -18.93 -4.22 5.22
CA ALA A 135 -17.91 -3.79 6.18
C ALA A 135 -16.49 -4.03 5.65
N TYR A 136 -15.51 -3.34 6.23
CA TYR A 136 -14.10 -3.49 5.90
C TYR A 136 -13.33 -4.15 7.03
N GLY A 137 -12.44 -5.08 6.69
CA GLY A 137 -11.43 -5.63 7.59
C GLY A 137 -10.07 -5.00 7.29
N LEU A 138 -9.42 -4.44 8.31
CA LEU A 138 -8.07 -3.89 8.21
C LEU A 138 -7.13 -4.77 9.03
N ASN A 139 -6.07 -5.29 8.40
CA ASN A 139 -5.10 -6.16 9.04
C ASN A 139 -3.66 -5.81 8.68
N PHE A 140 -2.74 -6.05 9.60
CA PHE A 140 -1.31 -5.92 9.37
C PHE A 140 -0.76 -7.18 8.70
N HIS A 141 -0.25 -7.05 7.47
CA HIS A 141 0.35 -8.16 6.75
C HIS A 141 1.77 -8.43 7.24
N ARG A 142 1.94 -9.57 7.94
CA ARG A 142 3.24 -10.01 8.44
C ARG A 142 4.01 -10.75 7.35
N TRP A 143 4.72 -10.00 6.53
CA TRP A 143 5.57 -10.57 5.48
C TRP A 143 7.04 -10.33 5.78
N HIS A 144 7.89 -11.33 5.48
CA HIS A 144 9.32 -11.31 5.82
C HIS A 144 10.08 -10.13 5.19
N ILE A 145 9.67 -9.68 4.00
CA ILE A 145 10.27 -8.53 3.32
C ILE A 145 10.18 -7.24 4.13
N CYS A 146 9.19 -7.12 5.02
CA CYS A 146 9.00 -5.96 5.89
C CYS A 146 9.74 -6.07 7.23
N SER A 147 10.50 -7.15 7.49
CA SER A 147 11.23 -7.31 8.74
C SER A 147 12.21 -6.15 9.06
N PRO A 148 12.88 -5.51 8.08
CA PRO A 148 13.66 -4.30 8.34
C PRO A 148 12.82 -3.13 8.83
N ALA A 149 11.62 -2.94 8.27
CA ALA A 149 10.70 -1.86 8.65
C ALA A 149 10.16 -2.05 10.07
N VAL A 150 9.83 -3.29 10.46
CA VAL A 150 9.42 -3.63 11.83
C VAL A 150 10.55 -3.31 12.82
N LYS A 151 11.79 -3.68 12.51
CA LYS A 151 12.96 -3.34 13.34
C LYS A 151 13.19 -1.84 13.44
N CYS A 152 12.98 -1.11 12.35
CA CYS A 152 13.10 0.35 12.33
C CYS A 152 12.02 1.00 13.19
N GLY A 153 10.75 0.61 13.02
CA GLY A 153 9.63 1.09 13.81
C GLY A 153 9.79 0.81 15.30
N ARG A 154 10.29 -0.38 15.67
CA ARG A 154 10.57 -0.73 17.08
C ARG A 154 11.61 0.20 17.71
N ARG A 155 12.67 0.56 17.00
CA ARG A 155 13.68 1.51 17.48
C ARG A 155 13.13 2.93 17.60
N ALA A 156 12.23 3.30 16.69
CA ALA A 156 11.60 4.62 16.68
C ALA A 156 10.39 4.73 17.62
N GLY A 157 9.85 3.61 18.12
CA GLY A 157 8.63 3.58 18.92
C GLY A 157 7.38 3.96 18.15
N VAL A 158 7.36 3.71 16.82
CA VAL A 158 6.28 4.14 15.93
C VAL A 158 5.44 2.94 15.52
N PRO A 159 4.14 2.86 15.86
CA PRO A 159 3.23 1.84 15.36
C PRO A 159 2.87 2.06 13.88
N VAL A 160 2.39 1.00 13.22
CA VAL A 160 2.14 1.01 11.77
C VAL A 160 1.14 2.09 11.36
N TYR A 161 0.05 2.29 12.11
CA TYR A 161 -0.96 3.29 11.75
C TYR A 161 -0.40 4.73 11.78
N ARG A 162 0.53 5.03 12.69
CA ARG A 162 1.19 6.35 12.76
C ARG A 162 2.18 6.53 11.60
N ALA A 163 2.92 5.48 11.26
CA ALA A 163 3.83 5.50 10.11
C ALA A 163 3.08 5.69 8.78
N LEU A 164 1.83 5.22 8.71
CA LEU A 164 0.97 5.26 7.52
C LEU A 164 -0.18 6.27 7.65
N ARG A 165 0.02 7.35 8.42
CA ARG A 165 -1.01 8.37 8.60
C ARG A 165 -1.56 8.89 7.27
N GLU A 166 -0.67 9.29 6.37
CA GLU A 166 -1.06 9.87 5.09
C GLU A 166 -1.96 8.95 4.25
N PRO A 167 -1.60 7.68 3.96
CA PRO A 167 -2.47 6.79 3.22
C PRO A 167 -3.76 6.43 3.95
N ILE A 168 -3.74 6.33 5.28
CA ILE A 168 -4.96 6.08 6.07
C ILE A 168 -5.92 7.27 5.93
N VAL A 169 -5.43 8.51 6.09
CA VAL A 169 -6.24 9.71 5.92
C VAL A 169 -6.74 9.84 4.47
N ARG A 170 -5.89 9.55 3.48
CA ARG A 170 -6.30 9.55 2.07
C ARG A 170 -7.48 8.62 1.81
N ARG A 171 -7.48 7.43 2.41
CA ARG A 171 -8.47 6.38 2.12
C ARG A 171 -9.71 6.47 2.99
N PHE A 172 -9.55 6.76 4.27
CA PHE A 172 -10.60 6.65 5.27
C PHE A 172 -11.00 7.98 5.93
N GLY A 173 -10.23 9.02 5.67
CA GLY A 173 -10.46 10.35 6.24
C GLY A 173 -9.81 10.59 7.61
N GLU A 174 -9.77 11.87 7.99
CA GLU A 174 -9.12 12.32 9.22
C GLU A 174 -9.86 11.84 10.48
N GLU A 175 -11.18 11.70 10.42
CA GLU A 175 -12.00 11.26 11.56
C GLU A 175 -11.70 9.79 11.93
N PHE A 176 -11.56 8.93 10.91
CA PHE A 176 -11.15 7.55 11.15
C PHE A 176 -9.74 7.48 11.77
N TYR A 177 -8.81 8.31 11.29
CA TYR A 177 -7.46 8.36 11.86
C TYR A 177 -7.47 8.77 13.35
N LYS A 178 -8.26 9.78 13.72
CA LYS A 178 -8.44 10.18 15.13
C LYS A 178 -9.06 9.07 15.98
N ALA A 179 -10.00 8.31 15.41
CA ALA A 179 -10.57 7.15 16.12
C ALA A 179 -9.52 6.06 16.38
N LEU A 180 -8.56 5.85 15.47
CA LEU A 180 -7.42 4.95 15.72
C LEU A 180 -6.52 5.46 16.85
N GLU A 181 -6.28 6.78 16.97
CA GLU A 181 -5.52 7.37 18.07
C GLU A 181 -6.21 7.12 19.41
N CYS A 182 -7.52 7.37 19.49
CA CYS A 182 -8.30 7.08 20.70
C CYS A 182 -8.27 5.58 21.06
N ALA A 183 -8.36 4.71 20.06
CA ALA A 183 -8.32 3.27 20.25
C ALA A 183 -6.95 2.78 20.78
N GLU A 184 -5.84 3.34 20.30
CA GLU A 184 -4.51 3.04 20.83
C GLU A 184 -4.41 3.42 22.31
N ASP A 185 -4.91 4.58 22.71
CA ASP A 185 -4.87 5.06 24.10
C ASP A 185 -5.65 4.13 25.04
N LEU A 186 -6.81 3.63 24.60
CA LEU A 186 -7.62 2.66 25.35
C LEU A 186 -6.86 1.35 25.54
N LEU A 187 -6.30 0.77 24.47
CA LEU A 187 -5.54 -0.48 24.54
C LEU A 187 -4.32 -0.36 25.45
N ARG A 188 -3.60 0.77 25.40
CA ARG A 188 -2.44 1.02 26.26
C ARG A 188 -2.85 1.29 27.72
N GLY A 189 -4.03 1.85 27.95
CA GLY A 189 -4.58 2.10 29.28
C GLY A 189 -5.03 0.81 29.98
N GLU A 190 -5.61 -0.14 29.25
CA GLU A 190 -6.03 -1.45 29.77
C GLU A 190 -4.82 -2.36 30.13
N GLY A 191 -3.71 -2.25 29.40
CA GLY A 191 -2.47 -3.00 29.67
C GLY A 191 -1.71 -2.52 30.92
N LYS A 192 -2.17 -1.47 31.62
CA LYS A 192 -1.55 -0.92 32.84
C LYS A 192 -2.33 -1.25 34.13
N ARG A 193 -3.39 -2.04 34.05
CA ARG A 193 -4.14 -2.58 35.20
C ARG A 193 -3.80 -4.07 35.36
#